data_39bdb63458bc4a78386389270e7a4fa8
#
_entry.id   39bdb63458bc4a78386389270e7a4fa8
#
_cell.length_a   1.000
_cell.length_b   1.000
_cell.length_c   1.000
_cell.angle_alpha   90.00
_cell.angle_beta   90.00
_cell.angle_gamma   90.00
#
_symmetry.space_group_name_H-M   'P 1'
#
loop_
_entity.id
_entity.type
_entity.pdbx_description
1 polymer ?
#
loop_
_entity_poly.entity_id
_entity_poly.type
_entity_poly.pdbx_seq_one_letter_code
_entity_poly.pdbx_strand_id
1 'polypeptide(L)'
;MFRKLLNALCSEHKPQELDLSTLIAEQAQEAERWHRLLDRPSELVSSAPFTPKQPQLKGEKIVWQYWEEDIKDYSKLPELTLPCFESVDRHLGEEYQIIRLSPNTLERYLDLPERFKTIALQDNGKYAQAFIELISIALLASYGGIWIDAYTYISNSIPQEYLARELFLFGRSEEVAPEFREHCTAYNPTYWSWQPEFKVRALTSFIVASCDSQSLQRMVKALRVYWEEYGMPSHPYSLAILLNEMAIPELSESLVSDTLPALLDFSLRSPSHQLKPSQALKESSIHHFDLQNEDTLEIINYLWRQRTKY
;
A
#
# COMPACT_ATOMS: atom_id res chain seq x y z
N MET A 1 12.40 -8.34 -15.42
CA MET A 1 13.13 -7.81 -14.26
C MET A 1 12.41 -8.14 -12.95
N PHE A 2 11.13 -7.91 -12.81
CA PHE A 2 10.30 -8.20 -11.61
C PHE A 2 10.12 -9.70 -11.31
N ARG A 3 10.06 -10.56 -12.30
CA ARG A 3 10.15 -12.02 -12.06
C ARG A 3 11.45 -12.41 -11.36
N LYS A 4 12.54 -11.67 -11.60
CA LYS A 4 13.78 -11.75 -10.81
C LYS A 4 13.62 -11.07 -9.44
N LEU A 5 12.79 -10.04 -9.33
CA LEU A 5 12.43 -9.32 -8.11
C LEU A 5 11.51 -10.14 -7.20
N LEU A 6 10.41 -10.68 -7.72
CA LEU A 6 9.58 -11.67 -7.03
C LEU A 6 10.41 -12.90 -6.63
N ASN A 7 11.27 -13.40 -7.52
CA ASN A 7 12.17 -14.50 -7.17
C ASN A 7 13.26 -14.09 -6.18
N ALA A 8 13.71 -12.82 -6.12
CA ALA A 8 14.65 -12.35 -5.10
C ALA A 8 13.94 -12.11 -3.76
N LEU A 9 12.71 -11.60 -3.75
CA LEU A 9 11.87 -11.52 -2.56
C LEU A 9 11.45 -12.91 -2.06
N CYS A 10 11.24 -13.87 -2.97
CA CYS A 10 10.80 -15.22 -2.65
C CYS A 10 11.95 -16.25 -2.50
N SER A 11 13.14 -16.03 -3.04
CA SER A 11 14.17 -17.09 -3.14
C SER A 11 15.20 -17.14 -1.99
N GLU A 12 15.20 -16.22 -1.03
CA GLU A 12 16.19 -16.21 0.06
C GLU A 12 15.64 -16.30 1.49
N HIS A 13 14.35 -16.39 1.72
CA HIS A 13 13.84 -16.59 3.05
C HIS A 13 13.14 -17.95 3.19
N LYS A 14 13.91 -18.99 3.57
CA LYS A 14 13.39 -19.95 4.55
C LYS A 14 12.86 -19.13 5.73
N PRO A 15 11.71 -19.47 6.34
CA PRO A 15 11.26 -18.78 7.54
C PRO A 15 12.36 -18.96 8.60
N GLN A 16 13.27 -18.00 8.68
CA GLN A 16 13.98 -17.74 9.91
C GLN A 16 12.87 -17.40 10.89
N GLU A 17 12.88 -18.01 12.08
CA GLU A 17 12.14 -17.50 13.22
C GLU A 17 12.61 -16.05 13.39
N LEU A 18 11.91 -15.11 12.75
CA LEU A 18 12.16 -13.69 12.88
C LEU A 18 11.85 -13.37 14.34
N ASP A 19 12.89 -13.09 15.08
CA ASP A 19 12.74 -12.67 16.48
C ASP A 19 11.98 -11.34 16.49
N LEU A 20 10.80 -11.35 17.13
CA LEU A 20 9.95 -10.16 17.26
C LEU A 20 10.71 -8.97 17.85
N SER A 21 11.67 -9.20 18.74
CA SER A 21 12.51 -8.17 19.32
C SER A 21 13.39 -7.48 18.27
N THR A 22 13.90 -8.23 17.32
CA THR A 22 14.66 -7.70 16.17
C THR A 22 13.77 -6.84 15.27
N LEU A 23 12.56 -7.33 14.94
CA LEU A 23 11.60 -6.56 14.14
C LEU A 23 11.20 -5.23 14.81
N ILE A 24 10.94 -5.25 16.11
CA ILE A 24 10.63 -4.06 16.89
C ILE A 24 11.82 -3.08 16.88
N ALA A 25 13.05 -3.58 17.03
CA ALA A 25 14.26 -2.76 17.01
C ALA A 25 14.48 -2.10 15.64
N GLU A 26 14.27 -2.81 14.53
CA GLU A 26 14.36 -2.27 13.17
C GLU A 26 13.31 -1.17 12.93
N GLN A 27 12.07 -1.40 13.36
CA GLN A 27 10.99 -0.41 13.27
C GLN A 27 11.28 0.81 14.15
N ALA A 28 11.83 0.63 15.34
CA ALA A 28 12.22 1.72 16.23
C ALA A 28 13.35 2.58 15.61
N GLN A 29 14.32 1.94 14.94
CA GLN A 29 15.38 2.66 14.24
C GLN A 29 14.83 3.51 13.09
N GLU A 30 13.88 2.98 12.32
CA GLU A 30 13.22 3.73 11.25
C GLU A 30 12.36 4.88 11.81
N ALA A 31 11.60 4.62 12.89
CA ALA A 31 10.81 5.63 13.59
C ALA A 31 11.67 6.78 14.13
N GLU A 32 12.86 6.49 14.65
CA GLU A 32 13.83 7.51 15.10
C GLU A 32 14.23 8.47 13.97
N ARG A 33 14.41 7.98 12.74
CA ARG A 33 14.70 8.84 11.59
C ARG A 33 13.52 9.75 11.28
N TRP A 34 12.29 9.21 11.31
CA TRP A 34 11.07 9.99 11.11
C TRP A 34 10.90 11.06 12.20
N HIS A 35 11.13 10.73 13.49
CA HIS A 35 11.07 11.70 14.57
C HIS A 35 12.02 12.87 14.35
N ARG A 36 13.28 12.60 13.99
CA ARG A 36 14.25 13.66 13.69
C ARG A 36 13.79 14.62 12.60
N LEU A 37 13.06 14.13 11.61
CA LEU A 37 12.49 14.98 10.55
C LEU A 37 11.25 15.74 11.04
N LEU A 38 10.36 15.05 11.74
CA LEU A 38 9.12 15.63 12.23
C LEU A 38 9.36 16.72 13.31
N ASP A 39 10.45 16.61 14.05
CA ASP A 39 10.89 17.61 15.04
C ASP A 39 11.51 18.88 14.41
N ARG A 40 11.63 18.92 13.08
CA ARG A 40 12.11 20.09 12.31
C ARG A 40 10.99 20.71 11.45
N PRO A 41 9.92 21.23 12.06
CA PRO A 41 8.74 21.68 11.30
C PRO A 41 9.04 22.81 10.32
N SER A 42 10.03 23.68 10.59
CA SER A 42 10.45 24.76 9.69
C SER A 42 11.02 24.22 8.36
N GLU A 43 11.74 23.14 8.37
CA GLU A 43 12.28 22.50 7.16
C GLU A 43 11.17 21.84 6.34
N LEU A 44 10.23 21.15 7.00
CA LEU A 44 9.07 20.57 6.35
C LEU A 44 8.15 21.64 5.74
N VAL A 45 8.00 22.78 6.41
CA VAL A 45 7.21 23.92 5.88
C VAL A 45 7.88 24.52 4.64
N SER A 46 9.21 24.68 4.66
CA SER A 46 9.97 25.26 3.55
C SER A 46 10.16 24.33 2.36
N SER A 47 10.04 23.01 2.57
CA SER A 47 10.19 22.06 1.46
C SER A 47 9.01 22.17 0.49
N ALA A 48 9.31 22.29 -0.81
CA ALA A 48 8.28 22.30 -1.83
C ALA A 48 7.72 20.88 -2.02
N PRO A 49 6.39 20.69 -2.19
CA PRO A 49 5.84 19.41 -2.61
C PRO A 49 6.32 19.07 -4.03
N PHE A 50 6.07 17.84 -4.48
CA PHE A 50 6.29 17.48 -5.89
C PHE A 50 5.39 18.30 -6.80
N THR A 51 5.92 18.73 -7.95
CA THR A 51 5.16 19.58 -8.86
C THR A 51 4.26 18.72 -9.76
N PRO A 52 2.94 18.92 -9.73
CA PRO A 52 2.02 18.24 -10.64
C PRO A 52 2.21 18.76 -12.07
N LYS A 53 2.33 17.86 -13.05
CA LYS A 53 2.47 18.23 -14.48
C LYS A 53 1.14 18.27 -15.22
N GLN A 54 0.05 17.82 -14.60
CA GLN A 54 -1.31 17.81 -15.14
C GLN A 54 -2.29 18.53 -14.21
N PRO A 55 -2.13 19.85 -13.96
CA PRO A 55 -2.89 20.57 -12.92
C PRO A 55 -4.41 20.51 -13.11
N GLN A 56 -4.89 20.27 -14.34
CA GLN A 56 -6.30 20.10 -14.65
C GLN A 56 -6.92 18.83 -14.04
N LEU A 57 -6.11 17.86 -13.60
CA LEU A 57 -6.56 16.64 -12.96
C LEU A 57 -6.77 16.80 -11.44
N LYS A 58 -6.43 17.96 -10.87
CA LYS A 58 -6.57 18.20 -9.44
C LYS A 58 -8.04 18.14 -9.01
N GLY A 59 -8.37 17.25 -8.08
CA GLY A 59 -9.72 17.06 -7.56
C GLY A 59 -10.64 16.22 -8.44
N GLU A 60 -10.15 15.71 -9.56
CA GLU A 60 -10.91 14.79 -10.41
C GLU A 60 -11.04 13.40 -9.76
N LYS A 61 -12.06 12.65 -10.18
CA LYS A 61 -12.26 11.26 -9.73
C LYS A 61 -11.25 10.35 -10.43
N ILE A 62 -10.10 10.10 -9.78
CA ILE A 62 -9.01 9.31 -10.35
C ILE A 62 -8.70 8.12 -9.45
N VAL A 63 -8.46 6.96 -10.08
CA VAL A 63 -7.79 5.82 -9.47
C VAL A 63 -6.38 5.72 -10.01
N TRP A 64 -5.41 5.72 -9.13
CA TRP A 64 -4.00 5.58 -9.41
C TRP A 64 -3.56 4.15 -9.13
N GLN A 65 -2.90 3.52 -10.12
CA GLN A 65 -2.21 2.25 -9.99
C GLN A 65 -0.82 2.35 -10.61
N TYR A 66 0.12 1.57 -10.11
CA TYR A 66 1.47 1.51 -10.67
C TYR A 66 1.83 0.07 -11.04
N TRP A 67 2.47 -0.06 -12.19
CA TRP A 67 3.06 -1.30 -12.66
C TRP A 67 4.44 -1.00 -13.24
N GLU A 68 5.37 -1.91 -13.07
CA GLU A 68 6.79 -1.70 -13.45
C GLU A 68 7.06 -1.68 -14.94
N GLU A 69 6.11 -2.13 -15.76
CA GLU A 69 6.19 -2.15 -17.22
C GLU A 69 5.00 -1.42 -17.83
N ASP A 70 5.18 -0.91 -19.04
CA ASP A 70 4.06 -0.35 -19.81
C ASP A 70 3.05 -1.43 -20.16
N ILE A 71 1.83 -1.30 -19.62
CA ILE A 71 0.75 -2.24 -19.89
C ILE A 71 0.16 -1.94 -21.27
N LYS A 72 0.66 -2.63 -22.29
CA LYS A 72 0.11 -2.59 -23.65
C LYS A 72 -0.90 -3.69 -23.90
N ASP A 73 -0.83 -4.76 -23.15
CA ASP A 73 -1.63 -5.96 -23.30
C ASP A 73 -1.80 -6.63 -21.93
N TYR A 74 -3.00 -6.64 -21.41
CA TYR A 74 -3.34 -7.21 -20.11
C TYR A 74 -3.05 -8.71 -20.02
N SER A 75 -3.10 -9.43 -21.15
CA SER A 75 -2.81 -10.87 -21.18
C SER A 75 -1.37 -11.21 -20.77
N LYS A 76 -0.49 -10.22 -20.70
CA LYS A 76 0.92 -10.36 -20.28
C LYS A 76 1.14 -10.08 -18.79
N LEU A 77 0.13 -9.60 -18.09
CA LEU A 77 0.22 -9.42 -16.65
C LEU A 77 0.31 -10.78 -15.94
N PRO A 78 0.96 -10.83 -14.77
CA PRO A 78 0.95 -12.01 -13.93
C PRO A 78 -0.48 -12.46 -13.61
N GLU A 79 -0.66 -13.78 -13.43
CA GLU A 79 -1.96 -14.41 -13.22
C GLU A 79 -2.72 -13.87 -11.99
N LEU A 80 -2.03 -13.36 -10.99
CA LEU A 80 -2.63 -12.70 -9.82
C LEU A 80 -3.00 -11.24 -10.10
N THR A 81 -2.13 -10.51 -10.81
CA THR A 81 -2.31 -9.07 -11.07
C THR A 81 -3.47 -8.80 -12.03
N LEU A 82 -3.61 -9.63 -13.05
CA LEU A 82 -4.64 -9.45 -14.08
C LEU A 82 -6.07 -9.40 -13.50
N PRO A 83 -6.54 -10.36 -12.68
CA PRO A 83 -7.86 -10.27 -12.06
C PRO A 83 -8.02 -9.05 -11.13
N CYS A 84 -6.95 -8.63 -10.45
CA CYS A 84 -6.98 -7.43 -9.61
C CYS A 84 -7.23 -6.18 -10.44
N PHE A 85 -6.50 -5.99 -11.54
CA PHE A 85 -6.70 -4.84 -12.44
C PHE A 85 -8.08 -4.83 -13.09
N GLU A 86 -8.53 -5.98 -13.61
CA GLU A 86 -9.87 -6.10 -14.20
C GLU A 86 -10.98 -5.83 -13.18
N SER A 87 -10.76 -6.16 -11.90
CA SER A 87 -11.72 -5.86 -10.84
C SER A 87 -11.85 -4.35 -10.61
N VAL A 88 -10.75 -3.60 -10.68
CA VAL A 88 -10.74 -2.14 -10.58
C VAL A 88 -11.48 -1.54 -11.79
N ASP A 89 -11.19 -2.01 -13.02
CA ASP A 89 -11.89 -1.55 -14.23
C ASP A 89 -13.40 -1.78 -14.12
N ARG A 90 -13.80 -2.94 -13.63
CA ARG A 90 -15.21 -3.33 -13.51
C ARG A 90 -15.99 -2.51 -12.51
N HIS A 91 -15.41 -2.27 -11.33
CA HIS A 91 -16.13 -1.66 -10.22
C HIS A 91 -15.97 -0.15 -10.11
N LEU A 92 -14.94 0.42 -10.76
CA LEU A 92 -14.62 1.84 -10.66
C LEU A 92 -14.56 2.55 -12.03
N GLY A 93 -14.42 1.81 -13.13
CA GLY A 93 -14.17 2.39 -14.46
C GLY A 93 -15.32 3.24 -15.03
N GLU A 94 -16.56 3.07 -14.52
CA GLU A 94 -17.69 3.94 -14.95
C GLU A 94 -17.67 5.31 -14.26
N GLU A 95 -17.14 5.39 -13.03
CA GLU A 95 -17.17 6.62 -12.23
C GLU A 95 -15.81 7.33 -12.15
N TYR A 96 -14.72 6.59 -12.32
CA TYR A 96 -13.35 7.06 -12.13
C TYR A 96 -12.53 6.93 -13.41
N GLN A 97 -11.67 7.90 -13.66
CA GLN A 97 -10.58 7.74 -14.61
C GLN A 97 -9.49 6.85 -14.00
N ILE A 98 -9.28 5.67 -14.55
CA ILE A 98 -8.22 4.77 -14.06
C ILE A 98 -6.93 5.08 -14.80
N ILE A 99 -5.90 5.50 -14.04
CA ILE A 99 -4.58 5.83 -14.57
C ILE A 99 -3.56 4.82 -14.03
N ARG A 100 -3.07 3.96 -14.93
CA ARG A 100 -2.01 3.00 -14.65
C ARG A 100 -0.68 3.55 -15.09
N LEU A 101 0.19 3.73 -14.13
CA LEU A 101 1.49 4.32 -14.32
C LEU A 101 2.56 3.24 -14.46
N SER A 102 3.59 3.58 -15.20
CA SER A 102 4.84 2.83 -15.30
C SER A 102 6.03 3.78 -15.11
N PRO A 103 7.26 3.29 -15.01
CA PRO A 103 8.44 4.16 -15.01
C PRO A 103 8.48 5.15 -16.18
N ASN A 104 8.00 4.74 -17.36
CA ASN A 104 8.00 5.56 -18.58
C ASN A 104 6.88 6.60 -18.64
N THR A 105 5.80 6.41 -17.87
CA THR A 105 4.62 7.30 -17.90
C THR A 105 4.52 8.21 -16.68
N LEU A 106 5.17 7.85 -15.58
CA LEU A 106 5.13 8.58 -14.31
C LEU A 106 5.53 10.06 -14.48
N GLU A 107 6.54 10.33 -15.30
CA GLU A 107 7.01 11.69 -15.57
C GLU A 107 6.00 12.60 -16.26
N ARG A 108 4.93 12.07 -16.82
CA ARG A 108 3.82 12.86 -17.37
C ARG A 108 2.96 13.49 -16.28
N TYR A 109 3.05 13.00 -15.06
CA TYR A 109 2.21 13.43 -13.94
C TYR A 109 3.00 14.12 -12.83
N LEU A 110 4.20 13.65 -12.50
CA LEU A 110 5.01 14.18 -11.41
C LEU A 110 6.39 14.61 -11.89
N ASP A 111 6.88 15.73 -11.37
CA ASP A 111 8.26 16.16 -11.51
C ASP A 111 9.10 15.60 -10.34
N LEU A 112 9.52 14.34 -10.50
CA LEU A 112 10.35 13.66 -9.52
C LEU A 112 11.83 13.98 -9.75
N PRO A 113 12.61 14.29 -8.69
CA PRO A 113 14.05 14.42 -8.81
C PRO A 113 14.68 13.15 -9.39
N GLU A 114 15.59 13.32 -10.36
CA GLU A 114 16.28 12.20 -11.03
C GLU A 114 16.99 11.29 -10.03
N ARG A 115 17.53 11.86 -8.96
CA ARG A 115 18.15 11.12 -7.86
C ARG A 115 17.20 10.05 -7.27
N PHE A 116 15.90 10.34 -7.10
CA PHE A 116 14.97 9.38 -6.52
C PHE A 116 14.72 8.19 -7.45
N LYS A 117 14.60 8.45 -8.75
CA LYS A 117 14.49 7.39 -9.76
C LYS A 117 15.75 6.52 -9.82
N THR A 118 16.92 7.16 -9.79
CA THR A 118 18.20 6.46 -9.79
C THR A 118 18.35 5.54 -8.58
N ILE A 119 18.00 6.02 -7.39
CA ILE A 119 18.01 5.23 -6.14
C ILE A 119 17.06 4.04 -6.27
N ALA A 120 15.84 4.24 -6.76
CA ALA A 120 14.87 3.17 -6.93
C ALA A 120 15.29 2.09 -7.93
N LEU A 121 16.08 2.46 -8.96
CA LEU A 121 16.56 1.54 -10.00
C LEU A 121 17.83 0.77 -9.61
N GLN A 122 18.67 1.34 -8.73
CA GLN A 122 19.99 0.77 -8.39
C GLN A 122 19.91 -0.52 -7.55
N ASP A 123 18.83 -0.77 -6.86
CA ASP A 123 18.78 -1.77 -5.80
C ASP A 123 18.07 -3.08 -6.21
N ASN A 124 18.15 -3.47 -7.48
CA ASN A 124 17.60 -4.73 -8.01
C ASN A 124 16.18 -5.07 -7.50
N GLY A 125 15.43 -4.03 -7.08
CA GLY A 125 14.05 -4.10 -6.64
C GLY A 125 13.80 -4.38 -5.17
N LYS A 126 14.82 -4.51 -4.35
CA LYS A 126 14.67 -4.69 -2.90
C LYS A 126 13.80 -3.61 -2.25
N TYR A 127 13.75 -2.42 -2.87
CA TYR A 127 13.05 -1.25 -2.36
C TYR A 127 12.03 -0.67 -3.33
N ALA A 128 11.59 -1.46 -4.30
CA ALA A 128 10.52 -1.04 -5.21
C ALA A 128 9.29 -0.58 -4.43
N GLN A 129 8.96 -1.24 -3.31
CA GLN A 129 7.84 -0.87 -2.44
C GLN A 129 7.98 0.54 -1.88
N ALA A 130 9.15 0.93 -1.35
CA ALA A 130 9.36 2.27 -0.82
C ALA A 130 9.22 3.37 -1.89
N PHE A 131 9.62 3.09 -3.13
CA PHE A 131 9.40 4.01 -4.25
C PHE A 131 7.92 4.08 -4.63
N ILE A 132 7.21 2.95 -4.65
CA ILE A 132 5.77 2.88 -4.90
C ILE A 132 5.02 3.69 -3.82
N GLU A 133 5.38 3.57 -2.56
CA GLU A 133 4.83 4.36 -1.46
C GLU A 133 5.11 5.86 -1.63
N LEU A 134 6.31 6.26 -2.04
CA LEU A 134 6.63 7.65 -2.32
C LEU A 134 5.74 8.23 -3.43
N ILE A 135 5.62 7.52 -4.57
CA ILE A 135 4.83 8.03 -5.70
C ILE A 135 3.33 8.01 -5.41
N SER A 136 2.83 7.05 -4.62
CA SER A 136 1.41 7.01 -4.22
C SER A 136 1.03 8.27 -3.44
N ILE A 137 1.81 8.63 -2.42
CA ILE A 137 1.58 9.82 -1.61
C ILE A 137 1.81 11.10 -2.44
N ALA A 138 2.82 11.13 -3.31
CA ALA A 138 3.08 12.28 -4.17
C ALA A 138 1.93 12.53 -5.17
N LEU A 139 1.36 11.48 -5.77
CA LEU A 139 0.20 11.59 -6.67
C LEU A 139 -1.06 12.04 -5.93
N LEU A 140 -1.36 11.41 -4.79
CA LEU A 140 -2.52 11.77 -3.97
C LEU A 140 -2.41 13.21 -3.45
N ALA A 141 -1.23 13.65 -3.00
CA ALA A 141 -1.00 15.03 -2.56
C ALA A 141 -1.09 16.05 -3.71
N SER A 142 -0.78 15.64 -4.94
CA SER A 142 -0.83 16.51 -6.12
C SER A 142 -2.21 16.62 -6.72
N TYR A 143 -2.96 15.52 -6.73
CA TYR A 143 -4.20 15.39 -7.50
C TYR A 143 -5.41 14.95 -6.68
N GLY A 144 -5.20 14.23 -5.58
CA GLY A 144 -6.24 13.49 -4.87
C GLY A 144 -6.59 12.17 -5.54
N GLY A 145 -7.70 11.58 -5.11
CA GLY A 145 -8.27 10.35 -5.68
C GLY A 145 -8.01 9.13 -4.83
N ILE A 146 -7.88 7.98 -5.47
CA ILE A 146 -7.73 6.67 -4.84
C ILE A 146 -6.44 6.03 -5.34
N TRP A 147 -5.57 5.62 -4.42
CA TRP A 147 -4.47 4.71 -4.72
C TRP A 147 -4.91 3.27 -4.48
N ILE A 148 -4.69 2.39 -5.45
CA ILE A 148 -4.96 0.95 -5.35
C ILE A 148 -3.74 0.18 -5.83
N ASP A 149 -3.12 -0.58 -4.92
CA ASP A 149 -1.98 -1.45 -5.23
C ASP A 149 -2.34 -2.53 -6.26
N ALA A 150 -1.34 -3.00 -7.01
CA ALA A 150 -1.50 -3.99 -8.08
C ALA A 150 -2.06 -5.35 -7.61
N TYR A 151 -1.93 -5.66 -6.33
CA TYR A 151 -2.41 -6.90 -5.70
C TYR A 151 -3.66 -6.68 -4.83
N THR A 152 -4.39 -5.61 -5.10
CA THR A 152 -5.66 -5.32 -4.45
C THR A 152 -6.82 -5.62 -5.40
N TYR A 153 -7.71 -6.52 -4.97
CA TYR A 153 -8.91 -6.95 -5.69
C TYR A 153 -10.14 -6.23 -5.14
N ILE A 154 -10.94 -5.67 -6.01
CA ILE A 154 -12.21 -5.02 -5.67
C ILE A 154 -13.35 -5.97 -6.02
N SER A 155 -14.14 -6.39 -5.03
CA SER A 155 -15.21 -7.37 -5.22
C SER A 155 -16.59 -6.75 -5.35
N ASN A 156 -16.76 -5.48 -4.96
CA ASN A 156 -18.00 -4.73 -4.98
C ASN A 156 -17.73 -3.23 -4.92
N SER A 157 -18.76 -2.39 -4.95
CA SER A 157 -18.64 -0.95 -4.76
C SER A 157 -17.91 -0.61 -3.45
N ILE A 158 -17.02 0.38 -3.51
CA ILE A 158 -16.33 0.89 -2.32
C ILE A 158 -17.35 1.64 -1.45
N PRO A 159 -17.36 1.43 -0.12
CA PRO A 159 -18.24 2.15 0.79
C PRO A 159 -18.09 3.67 0.66
N GLN A 160 -19.20 4.39 0.55
CA GLN A 160 -19.20 5.84 0.38
C GLN A 160 -18.56 6.56 1.57
N GLU A 161 -18.65 6.00 2.77
CA GLU A 161 -18.01 6.53 3.96
C GLU A 161 -16.47 6.52 3.87
N TYR A 162 -15.85 5.65 3.03
CA TYR A 162 -14.41 5.70 2.78
C TYR A 162 -14.07 6.79 1.78
N LEU A 163 -14.89 6.90 0.72
CA LEU A 163 -14.69 7.85 -0.37
C LEU A 163 -14.95 9.32 0.05
N ALA A 164 -15.78 9.52 1.08
CA ALA A 164 -16.12 10.86 1.58
C ALA A 164 -15.07 11.44 2.54
N ARG A 165 -14.05 10.67 2.95
CA ARG A 165 -13.02 11.14 3.87
C ARG A 165 -11.97 11.98 3.18
N GLU A 166 -11.45 12.97 3.91
CA GLU A 166 -10.32 13.76 3.47
C GLU A 166 -9.05 12.90 3.33
N LEU A 167 -8.90 11.92 4.22
CA LEU A 167 -7.88 10.87 4.15
C LEU A 167 -8.45 9.58 4.73
N PHE A 168 -8.37 8.48 3.98
CA PHE A 168 -8.76 7.15 4.42
C PHE A 168 -7.65 6.14 4.16
N LEU A 169 -7.34 5.36 5.18
CA LEU A 169 -6.55 4.13 5.14
C LEU A 169 -7.15 3.13 6.12
N PHE A 170 -6.85 1.84 5.91
CA PHE A 170 -7.11 0.82 6.92
C PHE A 170 -6.02 0.86 7.99
N GLY A 171 -6.40 0.72 9.25
CA GLY A 171 -5.49 0.75 10.38
C GLY A 171 -5.63 -0.44 11.32
N ARG A 172 -4.62 -0.67 12.18
CA ARG A 172 -4.61 -1.75 13.15
C ARG A 172 -5.63 -1.51 14.25
N SER A 173 -6.71 -2.33 14.26
CA SER A 173 -7.74 -2.27 15.29
C SER A 173 -7.38 -3.11 16.51
N GLU A 174 -7.64 -2.55 17.70
CA GLU A 174 -7.56 -3.29 18.96
C GLU A 174 -8.80 -4.14 19.25
N GLU A 175 -9.83 -4.05 18.43
CA GLU A 175 -11.08 -4.84 18.59
C GLU A 175 -11.00 -6.24 17.97
N VAL A 176 -9.89 -6.56 17.31
CA VAL A 176 -9.67 -7.88 16.70
C VAL A 176 -9.54 -8.96 17.78
N ALA A 177 -10.28 -10.07 17.63
CA ALA A 177 -10.26 -11.17 18.57
C ALA A 177 -8.84 -11.77 18.76
N PRO A 178 -8.43 -12.13 20.00
CA PRO A 178 -7.07 -12.60 20.29
C PRO A 178 -6.63 -13.78 19.39
N GLU A 179 -7.52 -14.75 19.18
CA GLU A 179 -7.22 -15.94 18.36
C GLU A 179 -6.95 -15.56 16.90
N PHE A 180 -7.63 -14.52 16.41
CA PHE A 180 -7.40 -14.02 15.05
C PHE A 180 -6.13 -13.17 14.97
N ARG A 181 -5.77 -12.44 16.05
CA ARG A 181 -4.48 -11.74 16.14
C ARG A 181 -3.31 -12.71 16.04
N GLU A 182 -3.38 -13.83 16.76
CA GLU A 182 -2.35 -14.89 16.73
C GLU A 182 -2.20 -15.44 15.30
N HIS A 183 -3.32 -15.69 14.62
CA HIS A 183 -3.30 -16.14 13.23
C HIS A 183 -2.64 -15.13 12.29
N CYS A 184 -3.03 -13.85 12.37
CA CYS A 184 -2.42 -12.79 11.56
C CYS A 184 -0.91 -12.68 11.81
N THR A 185 -0.49 -12.72 13.08
CA THR A 185 0.93 -12.64 13.47
C THR A 185 1.72 -13.84 12.94
N ALA A 186 1.16 -15.05 13.02
CA ALA A 186 1.79 -16.24 12.45
C ALA A 186 1.87 -16.20 10.92
N TYR A 187 0.91 -15.54 10.26
CA TYR A 187 0.84 -15.40 8.81
C TYR A 187 1.92 -14.46 8.24
N ASN A 188 2.06 -13.27 8.81
CA ASN A 188 3.10 -12.30 8.44
C ASN A 188 3.54 -11.50 9.67
N PRO A 189 4.55 -11.98 10.42
CA PRO A 189 5.02 -11.31 11.64
C PRO A 189 5.69 -9.96 11.39
N THR A 190 6.10 -9.67 10.15
CA THR A 190 6.73 -8.39 9.81
C THR A 190 5.71 -7.26 9.67
N TYR A 191 4.46 -7.60 9.36
CA TYR A 191 3.34 -6.67 9.26
C TYR A 191 2.39 -6.75 10.45
N TRP A 192 2.07 -7.95 10.95
CA TRP A 192 1.07 -8.15 11.98
C TRP A 192 1.68 -8.29 13.38
N SER A 193 1.42 -7.33 14.23
CA SER A 193 1.62 -7.45 15.68
C SER A 193 0.72 -6.45 16.41
N TRP A 194 0.26 -6.82 17.62
CA TRP A 194 -0.51 -5.96 18.52
C TRP A 194 0.34 -5.51 19.73
N GLN A 195 1.64 -5.73 19.69
CA GLN A 195 2.54 -5.21 20.71
C GLN A 195 2.58 -3.69 20.68
N PRO A 196 2.57 -2.99 21.83
CA PRO A 196 2.57 -1.52 21.87
C PRO A 196 3.75 -0.88 21.15
N GLU A 197 4.90 -1.54 21.17
CA GLU A 197 6.15 -1.09 20.56
C GLU A 197 6.16 -1.24 19.03
N PHE A 198 5.25 -2.05 18.49
CA PHE A 198 5.18 -2.31 17.05
C PHE A 198 4.61 -1.11 16.29
N LYS A 199 5.34 -0.61 15.30
CA LYS A 199 5.07 0.67 14.63
C LYS A 199 4.30 0.54 13.32
N VAL A 200 4.28 -0.64 12.70
CA VAL A 200 3.52 -0.89 11.46
C VAL A 200 2.06 -1.12 11.81
N ARG A 201 1.23 -0.09 11.63
CA ARG A 201 -0.19 -0.08 12.04
C ARG A 201 -1.16 0.40 10.98
N ALA A 202 -0.72 0.56 9.73
CA ALA A 202 -1.57 1.01 8.64
C ALA A 202 -1.28 0.23 7.36
N LEU A 203 -2.33 -0.03 6.56
CA LEU A 203 -2.23 -0.66 5.26
C LEU A 203 -2.14 0.41 4.17
N THR A 204 -1.05 0.40 3.40
CA THR A 204 -0.75 1.40 2.37
C THR A 204 -1.16 0.99 0.95
N SER A 205 -1.72 -0.21 0.79
CA SER A 205 -2.16 -0.75 -0.50
C SER A 205 -3.46 -0.15 -1.04
N PHE A 206 -4.24 0.51 -0.17
CA PHE A 206 -5.47 1.21 -0.52
C PHE A 206 -5.56 2.52 0.27
N ILE A 207 -5.55 3.66 -0.44
CA ILE A 207 -5.61 5.00 0.17
C ILE A 207 -6.62 5.84 -0.61
N VAL A 208 -7.57 6.46 0.08
CA VAL A 208 -8.40 7.55 -0.48
C VAL A 208 -7.89 8.85 0.10
N ALA A 209 -7.67 9.86 -0.73
CA ALA A 209 -7.26 11.16 -0.23
C ALA A 209 -7.76 12.33 -1.08
N SER A 210 -8.12 13.42 -0.41
CA SER A 210 -8.23 14.74 -1.01
C SER A 210 -6.83 15.36 -1.15
N CYS A 211 -6.53 15.98 -2.28
CA CYS A 211 -5.28 16.71 -2.46
C CYS A 211 -5.15 17.93 -1.52
N ASP A 212 -6.24 18.36 -0.90
CA ASP A 212 -6.25 19.46 0.05
C ASP A 212 -6.03 19.00 1.51
N SER A 213 -5.93 17.67 1.76
CA SER A 213 -5.65 17.11 3.08
C SER A 213 -4.33 17.64 3.65
N GLN A 214 -4.42 18.28 4.82
CA GLN A 214 -3.24 18.81 5.51
C GLN A 214 -2.29 17.70 5.99
N SER A 215 -2.85 16.59 6.47
CA SER A 215 -2.08 15.42 6.87
C SER A 215 -1.30 14.84 5.69
N LEU A 216 -1.94 14.73 4.51
CA LEU A 216 -1.31 14.25 3.30
C LEU A 216 -0.20 15.22 2.80
N GLN A 217 -0.47 16.54 2.81
CA GLN A 217 0.52 17.56 2.43
C GLN A 217 1.74 17.56 3.37
N ARG A 218 1.54 17.32 4.66
CA ARG A 218 2.64 17.17 5.62
C ARG A 218 3.43 15.87 5.35
N MET A 219 2.74 14.79 5.06
CA MET A 219 3.34 13.48 4.77
C MET A 219 4.23 13.53 3.52
N VAL A 220 3.75 14.12 2.42
CA VAL A 220 4.53 14.19 1.17
C VAL A 220 5.80 15.03 1.34
N LYS A 221 5.75 16.08 2.15
CA LYS A 221 6.93 16.88 2.48
C LYS A 221 7.94 16.10 3.31
N ALA A 222 7.46 15.36 4.32
CA ALA A 222 8.31 14.52 5.15
C ALA A 222 9.00 13.43 4.30
N LEU A 223 8.26 12.75 3.42
CA LEU A 223 8.81 11.77 2.48
C LEU A 223 9.87 12.39 1.58
N ARG A 224 9.61 13.57 1.02
CA ARG A 224 10.59 14.26 0.17
C ARG A 224 11.88 14.54 0.91
N VAL A 225 11.81 15.15 2.10
CA VAL A 225 12.98 15.46 2.93
C VAL A 225 13.74 14.18 3.31
N TYR A 226 13.01 13.12 3.67
CA TYR A 226 13.61 11.84 3.98
C TYR A 226 14.45 11.31 2.80
N TRP A 227 13.88 11.29 1.60
CA TRP A 227 14.56 10.81 0.39
C TRP A 227 15.75 11.70 -0.02
N GLU A 228 15.68 13.00 0.27
CA GLU A 228 16.79 13.94 0.04
C GLU A 228 17.94 13.73 1.02
N GLU A 229 17.67 13.47 2.30
CA GLU A 229 18.69 13.33 3.33
C GLU A 229 19.25 11.92 3.46
N TYR A 230 18.37 10.94 3.55
CA TYR A 230 18.73 9.55 3.86
C TYR A 230 18.75 8.64 2.62
N GLY A 231 18.19 9.11 1.51
CA GLY A 231 17.92 8.26 0.35
C GLY A 231 16.69 7.40 0.59
N MET A 232 16.77 6.14 0.19
CA MET A 232 15.67 5.20 0.31
C MET A 232 15.48 4.73 1.75
N PRO A 233 14.21 4.56 2.21
CA PRO A 233 13.92 3.97 3.51
C PRO A 233 14.56 2.60 3.72
N SER A 234 15.01 2.32 4.92
CA SER A 234 15.65 1.05 5.26
C SER A 234 14.64 -0.04 5.64
N HIS A 235 13.41 0.34 5.97
CA HIS A 235 12.35 -0.58 6.37
C HIS A 235 11.28 -0.70 5.28
N PRO A 236 10.81 -1.92 4.92
CA PRO A 236 9.82 -2.12 3.85
C PRO A 236 8.46 -1.45 4.12
N TYR A 237 8.10 -1.23 5.38
CA TYR A 237 6.87 -0.55 5.81
C TYR A 237 7.14 0.86 6.36
N SER A 238 8.10 1.58 5.78
CA SER A 238 8.51 2.90 6.29
C SER A 238 7.38 3.93 6.25
N LEU A 239 6.52 3.89 5.24
CA LEU A 239 5.34 4.76 5.17
C LEU A 239 4.34 4.46 6.30
N ALA A 240 4.08 3.19 6.61
CA ALA A 240 3.20 2.82 7.72
C ALA A 240 3.77 3.27 9.08
N ILE A 241 5.10 3.23 9.24
CA ILE A 241 5.80 3.75 10.41
C ILE A 241 5.66 5.28 10.48
N LEU A 242 5.87 6.01 9.37
CA LEU A 242 5.66 7.45 9.31
C LEU A 242 4.23 7.82 9.72
N LEU A 243 3.23 7.12 9.19
CA LEU A 243 1.81 7.33 9.54
C LEU A 243 1.55 7.20 11.05
N ASN A 244 2.15 6.19 11.66
CA ASN A 244 2.07 5.98 13.11
C ASN A 244 2.74 7.12 13.89
N GLU A 245 3.96 7.55 13.49
CA GLU A 245 4.71 8.60 14.17
C GLU A 245 4.09 10.00 13.98
N MET A 246 3.38 10.23 12.87
CA MET A 246 2.63 11.48 12.67
C MET A 246 1.37 11.59 13.54
N ALA A 247 0.93 10.49 14.17
CA ALA A 247 -0.30 10.43 14.99
C ALA A 247 -1.50 11.09 14.28
N ILE A 248 -1.77 10.65 13.04
CA ILE A 248 -2.79 11.26 12.17
C ILE A 248 -4.19 11.05 12.77
N PRO A 249 -4.93 12.13 13.12
CA PRO A 249 -6.25 12.02 13.76
C PRO A 249 -7.24 11.20 12.93
N GLU A 250 -7.23 11.36 11.61
CA GLU A 250 -8.11 10.67 10.67
C GLU A 250 -7.99 9.15 10.74
N LEU A 251 -6.84 8.63 11.19
CA LEU A 251 -6.63 7.20 11.41
C LEU A 251 -7.16 6.72 12.75
N SER A 252 -7.28 7.60 13.75
CA SER A 252 -7.74 7.23 15.10
C SER A 252 -9.24 7.40 15.30
N GLU A 253 -9.86 8.43 14.72
CA GLU A 253 -11.26 8.80 14.98
C GLU A 253 -12.28 7.88 14.32
N SER A 254 -11.91 7.23 13.22
CA SER A 254 -12.82 6.34 12.48
C SER A 254 -12.05 5.18 11.86
N LEU A 255 -11.30 4.49 12.71
CA LEU A 255 -10.47 3.37 12.31
C LEU A 255 -11.32 2.24 11.70
N VAL A 256 -10.96 1.85 10.48
CA VAL A 256 -11.44 0.63 9.85
C VAL A 256 -10.29 -0.37 9.85
N SER A 257 -10.56 -1.57 10.38
CA SER A 257 -9.52 -2.56 10.61
C SER A 257 -8.81 -3.00 9.33
N ASP A 258 -7.47 -3.01 9.36
CA ASP A 258 -6.61 -3.54 8.31
C ASP A 258 -6.72 -5.06 8.13
N THR A 259 -7.38 -5.76 9.07
CA THR A 259 -7.69 -7.18 8.90
C THR A 259 -8.78 -7.42 7.85
N LEU A 260 -9.68 -6.46 7.60
CA LEU A 260 -10.78 -6.64 6.62
C LEU A 260 -10.27 -6.90 5.20
N PRO A 261 -9.32 -6.13 4.65
CA PRO A 261 -8.73 -6.44 3.35
C PRO A 261 -7.98 -7.78 3.28
N ALA A 262 -7.49 -8.29 4.39
CA ALA A 262 -6.75 -9.55 4.45
C ALA A 262 -7.65 -10.80 4.56
N LEU A 263 -8.95 -10.66 4.89
CA LEU A 263 -9.85 -11.80 5.15
C LEU A 263 -9.94 -12.77 3.98
N LEU A 264 -9.99 -12.28 2.75
CA LEU A 264 -10.09 -13.15 1.57
C LEU A 264 -8.80 -13.95 1.39
N ASP A 265 -7.65 -13.33 1.53
CA ASP A 265 -6.34 -13.96 1.48
C ASP A 265 -6.22 -15.07 2.54
N PHE A 266 -6.53 -14.77 3.80
CA PHE A 266 -6.56 -15.75 4.89
C PHE A 266 -7.51 -16.91 4.60
N SER A 267 -8.71 -16.64 4.09
CA SER A 267 -9.70 -17.69 3.81
C SER A 267 -9.28 -18.65 2.71
N LEU A 268 -8.45 -18.21 1.77
CA LEU A 268 -7.97 -19.01 0.65
C LEU A 268 -6.72 -19.82 0.99
N ARG A 269 -5.81 -19.24 1.79
CA ARG A 269 -4.54 -19.90 2.15
C ARG A 269 -4.62 -20.80 3.39
N SER A 270 -5.62 -20.59 4.24
CA SER A 270 -5.78 -21.36 5.50
C SER A 270 -7.16 -21.97 5.60
N PRO A 271 -7.47 -23.01 4.80
CA PRO A 271 -8.80 -23.63 4.76
C PRO A 271 -9.21 -24.31 6.10
N SER A 272 -8.27 -24.47 7.04
CA SER A 272 -8.55 -24.95 8.40
C SER A 272 -9.29 -23.94 9.28
N HIS A 273 -9.32 -22.65 8.89
CA HIS A 273 -10.12 -21.64 9.56
C HIS A 273 -11.56 -21.70 9.09
N GLN A 274 -12.48 -21.41 10.03
CA GLN A 274 -13.92 -21.43 9.77
C GLN A 274 -14.36 -20.32 8.79
N LEU A 275 -13.47 -19.42 8.39
CA LEU A 275 -13.75 -18.31 7.48
C LEU A 275 -13.82 -18.81 6.04
N LYS A 276 -14.99 -18.66 5.41
CA LYS A 276 -15.20 -18.98 3.99
C LYS A 276 -14.96 -17.75 3.10
N PRO A 277 -14.44 -17.92 1.86
CA PRO A 277 -14.27 -16.81 0.92
C PRO A 277 -15.56 -15.97 0.71
N SER A 278 -16.73 -16.63 0.71
CA SER A 278 -18.02 -15.94 0.59
C SER A 278 -18.39 -15.06 1.79
N GLN A 279 -17.81 -15.30 2.95
CA GLN A 279 -17.96 -14.45 4.12
C GLN A 279 -17.00 -13.27 4.02
N ALA A 280 -15.74 -13.52 3.66
CA ALA A 280 -14.77 -12.44 3.43
C ALA A 280 -15.27 -11.41 2.42
N LEU A 281 -15.91 -11.85 1.32
CA LEU A 281 -16.53 -10.97 0.32
C LEU A 281 -17.73 -10.16 0.83
N LYS A 282 -18.36 -10.56 1.93
CA LYS A 282 -19.45 -9.80 2.56
C LYS A 282 -18.93 -8.77 3.56
N GLU A 283 -17.81 -9.08 4.22
CA GLU A 283 -17.21 -8.20 5.23
C GLU A 283 -16.41 -7.06 4.61
N SER A 284 -15.83 -7.27 3.42
CA SER A 284 -15.07 -6.25 2.71
C SER A 284 -15.34 -6.29 1.22
N SER A 285 -15.33 -5.13 0.57
CA SER A 285 -15.25 -5.00 -0.90
C SER A 285 -13.83 -4.80 -1.41
N ILE A 286 -12.86 -4.64 -0.54
CA ILE A 286 -11.46 -4.39 -0.84
C ILE A 286 -10.65 -5.53 -0.26
N HIS A 287 -9.86 -6.23 -1.09
CA HIS A 287 -9.08 -7.40 -0.69
C HIS A 287 -7.63 -7.24 -1.14
N HIS A 288 -6.71 -7.26 -0.20
CA HIS A 288 -5.27 -7.19 -0.48
C HIS A 288 -4.64 -8.58 -0.30
N PHE A 289 -3.79 -8.97 -1.25
CA PHE A 289 -3.07 -10.25 -1.21
C PHE A 289 -1.61 -10.01 -0.87
N ASP A 290 -1.16 -10.69 0.19
CA ASP A 290 0.24 -10.61 0.65
C ASP A 290 1.12 -11.54 -0.20
N LEU A 291 2.15 -10.97 -0.83
CA LEU A 291 3.08 -11.71 -1.68
C LEU A 291 4.27 -12.33 -0.92
N GLN A 292 4.44 -12.01 0.35
CA GLN A 292 5.51 -12.63 1.14
C GLN A 292 5.28 -14.13 1.34
N ASN A 293 4.03 -14.59 1.15
CA ASN A 293 3.69 -15.99 1.18
C ASN A 293 3.68 -16.56 -0.25
N GLU A 294 4.56 -17.52 -0.54
CA GLU A 294 4.81 -18.06 -1.89
C GLU A 294 3.60 -18.81 -2.50
N ASP A 295 2.68 -19.33 -1.66
CA ASP A 295 1.53 -20.08 -2.15
C ASP A 295 0.38 -19.16 -2.59
N THR A 296 0.42 -18.74 -3.85
CA THR A 296 -0.61 -17.91 -4.48
C THR A 296 -1.60 -18.70 -5.34
N LEU A 297 -1.38 -20.01 -5.51
CA LEU A 297 -2.15 -20.84 -6.46
C LEU A 297 -3.66 -20.87 -6.15
N GLU A 298 -4.04 -21.02 -4.89
CA GLU A 298 -5.45 -21.03 -4.49
C GLU A 298 -6.13 -19.68 -4.73
N ILE A 299 -5.41 -18.57 -4.51
CA ILE A 299 -5.91 -17.22 -4.80
C ILE A 299 -6.13 -17.05 -6.30
N ILE A 300 -5.13 -17.40 -7.11
CA ILE A 300 -5.21 -17.31 -8.56
C ILE A 300 -6.41 -18.13 -9.06
N ASN A 301 -6.50 -19.39 -8.67
CA ASN A 301 -7.61 -20.28 -9.04
C ASN A 301 -8.97 -19.69 -8.63
N TYR A 302 -9.07 -19.11 -7.45
CA TYR A 302 -10.30 -18.49 -6.97
C TYR A 302 -10.68 -17.28 -7.82
N LEU A 303 -9.77 -16.34 -8.03
CA LEU A 303 -10.02 -15.11 -8.78
C LEU A 303 -10.36 -15.39 -10.25
N TRP A 304 -9.69 -16.36 -10.89
CA TRP A 304 -10.00 -16.76 -12.25
C TRP A 304 -11.42 -17.34 -12.39
N ARG A 305 -11.89 -18.11 -11.41
CA ARG A 305 -13.29 -18.57 -11.36
C ARG A 305 -14.30 -17.42 -11.18
N GLN A 306 -13.93 -16.34 -10.50
CA GLN A 306 -14.79 -15.15 -10.39
C GLN A 306 -14.91 -14.42 -11.73
N ARG A 307 -13.85 -14.35 -12.55
CA ARG A 307 -13.88 -13.72 -13.88
C ARG A 307 -14.92 -14.34 -14.81
N THR A 308 -15.14 -15.65 -14.73
CA THR A 308 -16.06 -16.39 -15.61
C THR A 308 -17.53 -16.26 -15.22
N LYS A 309 -17.85 -15.62 -14.09
CA LYS A 309 -19.23 -15.44 -13.63
C LYS A 309 -19.88 -14.15 -14.17
N TYR A 310 -19.07 -13.32 -14.81
CA TYR A 310 -19.47 -12.05 -15.39
C TYR A 310 -19.04 -11.94 -16.84
#